data_b8382adaa6b7a5d824412ee3053abacb
#
_entry.id   b8382adaa6b7a5d824412ee3053abacb
#
_cell.length_a   1.000
_cell.length_b   1.000
_cell.length_c   1.000
_cell.angle_alpha   90.00
_cell.angle_beta   90.00
_cell.angle_gamma   90.00
#
_symmetry.space_group_name_H-M   'P 1'
#
loop_
_entity.id
_entity.type
_entity.pdbx_description
1 polymer ?
#
loop_
_entity_poly.entity_id
_entity_poly.type
_entity_poly.pdbx_seq_one_letter_code
_entity_poly.pdbx_strand_id
1 'polypeptide(L)'
;MKNKIIKNKIIIKNLNKNHGITIGNSLRRILITSIKGFAISAIKINNIKHEYESIEGIYEDINNIILNIKQIILKIYNIKNINKKKIYIIKVKLKNKKQFLAGHIEKFTKIFKIINKDFVILNFSKNIKIDIKFFITYNKGYIPSNENILINKYEYKKKIKNLIKIDSIYTPIKNVNYYIKKNNNKENLFINIITNNTLSPLKALYKSTCILLYYYNNIINTYKKKKDIKILKIDFKYFKYLKYFNNEKLLIFLKKNNINNIKEFKKKYKILFKNTKNKFLLKLIKKIYLKYKK
;
A
#
# COMPACT_ATOMS: atom_id res chain seq x y z
N MET A 1 16.34 18.79 -8.14
CA MET A 1 15.26 18.53 -9.12
C MET A 1 13.95 19.06 -8.57
N LYS A 2 13.28 20.02 -9.25
CA LYS A 2 11.95 20.50 -8.86
C LYS A 2 10.89 19.63 -9.54
N ASN A 3 10.12 18.88 -8.75
CA ASN A 3 9.01 18.04 -9.23
C ASN A 3 7.72 18.85 -9.17
N LYS A 4 7.00 18.97 -10.31
CA LYS A 4 5.71 19.66 -10.38
C LYS A 4 4.58 18.60 -10.45
N ILE A 5 3.53 18.81 -9.66
CA ILE A 5 2.37 17.89 -9.58
C ILE A 5 1.16 18.61 -10.14
N ILE A 6 0.50 17.98 -11.13
CA ILE A 6 -0.74 18.48 -11.70
C ILE A 6 -1.74 17.31 -11.65
N LYS A 7 -2.69 17.35 -10.70
CA LYS A 7 -3.64 16.25 -10.42
C LYS A 7 -2.90 14.90 -10.37
N ASN A 8 -3.13 13.99 -11.29
CA ASN A 8 -2.53 12.65 -11.32
C ASN A 8 -1.20 12.59 -12.11
N LYS A 9 -0.72 13.72 -12.65
CA LYS A 9 0.54 13.82 -13.41
C LYS A 9 1.69 14.27 -12.52
N ILE A 10 2.77 13.51 -12.53
CA ILE A 10 4.01 13.80 -11.83
C ILE A 10 5.09 14.06 -12.87
N ILE A 11 5.84 15.14 -12.73
CA ILE A 11 6.87 15.53 -13.68
C ILE A 11 8.23 15.45 -13.00
N ILE A 12 9.12 14.63 -13.52
CA ILE A 12 10.53 14.56 -13.13
C ILE A 12 11.33 15.30 -14.19
N LYS A 13 11.90 16.43 -13.80
CA LYS A 13 12.60 17.34 -14.72
C LYS A 13 14.11 17.10 -14.74
N ASN A 14 14.75 17.50 -15.85
CA ASN A 14 16.20 17.58 -15.99
C ASN A 14 16.92 16.23 -15.85
N LEU A 15 16.34 15.17 -16.36
CA LEU A 15 17.02 13.88 -16.53
C LEU A 15 18.03 13.97 -17.68
N ASN A 16 19.12 13.23 -17.59
CA ASN A 16 20.04 13.11 -18.71
C ASN A 16 19.39 12.30 -19.85
N LYS A 17 19.88 12.48 -21.06
CA LYS A 17 19.39 11.77 -22.27
C LYS A 17 19.34 10.26 -22.03
N ASN A 18 18.28 9.63 -22.49
CA ASN A 18 17.98 8.19 -22.39
C ASN A 18 17.68 7.63 -20.97
N HIS A 19 17.76 8.45 -19.90
CA HIS A 19 17.41 7.98 -18.56
C HIS A 19 15.90 7.98 -18.29
N GLY A 20 15.14 8.78 -19.03
CA GLY A 20 13.70 8.90 -18.87
C GLY A 20 12.97 7.57 -19.12
N ILE A 21 13.35 6.83 -20.18
CA ILE A 21 12.77 5.54 -20.53
C ILE A 21 13.06 4.51 -19.43
N THR A 22 14.32 4.40 -19.00
CA THR A 22 14.76 3.45 -17.98
C THR A 22 14.01 3.65 -16.67
N ILE A 23 13.95 4.90 -16.19
CA ILE A 23 13.28 5.25 -14.94
C ILE A 23 11.76 5.07 -15.07
N GLY A 24 11.18 5.53 -16.18
CA GLY A 24 9.74 5.45 -16.43
C GLY A 24 9.23 4.03 -16.49
N ASN A 25 9.93 3.16 -17.21
CA ASN A 25 9.56 1.75 -17.33
C ASN A 25 9.72 0.99 -16.01
N SER A 26 10.83 1.21 -15.31
CA SER A 26 11.07 0.59 -13.99
C SER A 26 10.00 0.97 -12.98
N LEU A 27 9.66 2.27 -12.89
CA LEU A 27 8.61 2.76 -12.00
C LEU A 27 7.23 2.23 -12.39
N ARG A 28 6.89 2.21 -13.68
CA ARG A 28 5.62 1.68 -14.17
C ARG A 28 5.44 0.21 -13.76
N ARG A 29 6.45 -0.63 -13.99
CA ARG A 29 6.39 -2.05 -13.62
C ARG A 29 6.17 -2.24 -12.11
N ILE A 30 6.96 -1.57 -11.28
CA ILE A 30 6.82 -1.69 -9.81
C ILE A 30 5.49 -1.13 -9.30
N LEU A 31 4.99 -0.04 -9.88
CA LEU A 31 3.69 0.53 -9.53
C LEU A 31 2.56 -0.49 -9.75
N ILE A 32 2.54 -1.16 -10.89
CA ILE A 32 1.48 -2.11 -11.24
C ILE A 32 1.59 -3.41 -10.42
N THR A 33 2.81 -3.96 -10.26
CA THR A 33 2.99 -5.32 -9.73
C THR A 33 3.25 -5.39 -8.22
N SER A 34 3.86 -4.36 -7.63
CA SER A 34 4.49 -4.50 -6.31
C SER A 34 3.82 -3.69 -5.21
N ILE A 35 2.90 -2.78 -5.54
CA ILE A 35 2.16 -2.02 -4.54
C ILE A 35 1.09 -2.91 -3.91
N LYS A 36 1.15 -3.01 -2.58
CA LYS A 36 0.25 -3.86 -1.79
C LYS A 36 -1.05 -3.13 -1.43
N GLY A 37 -2.15 -3.90 -1.36
CA GLY A 37 -3.45 -3.44 -0.92
C GLY A 37 -4.25 -4.51 -0.19
N PHE A 38 -5.49 -4.20 0.15
CA PHE A 38 -6.46 -5.14 0.72
C PHE A 38 -7.47 -5.54 -0.33
N ALA A 39 -7.86 -6.81 -0.32
CA ALA A 39 -8.94 -7.33 -1.15
C ALA A 39 -9.74 -8.41 -0.41
N ILE A 40 -10.97 -8.63 -0.83
CA ILE A 40 -11.76 -9.76 -0.40
C ILE A 40 -11.24 -10.98 -1.16
N SER A 41 -10.83 -12.00 -0.44
CA SER A 41 -10.18 -13.19 -1.00
C SER A 41 -10.99 -14.47 -0.86
N ALA A 42 -12.01 -14.44 -0.02
CA ALA A 42 -13.00 -15.50 0.06
C ALA A 42 -14.27 -14.96 0.70
N ILE A 43 -15.38 -15.66 0.46
CA ILE A 43 -16.65 -15.43 1.12
C ILE A 43 -17.21 -16.76 1.65
N LYS A 44 -18.07 -16.64 2.63
CA LYS A 44 -18.96 -17.74 3.04
C LYS A 44 -20.36 -17.18 3.18
N ILE A 45 -21.28 -17.75 2.44
CA ILE A 45 -22.72 -17.45 2.49
C ILE A 45 -23.41 -18.63 3.17
N ASN A 46 -24.33 -18.35 4.06
CA ASN A 46 -25.07 -19.43 4.71
C ASN A 46 -25.88 -20.21 3.66
N ASN A 47 -25.93 -21.52 3.84
CA ASN A 47 -26.65 -22.49 2.98
C ASN A 47 -26.11 -22.68 1.55
N ILE A 48 -24.97 -22.01 1.19
CA ILE A 48 -24.35 -22.15 -0.12
C ILE A 48 -23.11 -23.04 -0.01
N LYS A 49 -22.99 -24.01 -0.91
CA LYS A 49 -21.89 -24.98 -0.93
C LYS A 49 -20.83 -24.64 -1.97
N HIS A 50 -21.24 -24.14 -3.13
CA HIS A 50 -20.36 -23.81 -4.26
C HIS A 50 -20.86 -22.60 -5.06
N GLU A 51 -20.06 -22.12 -5.98
CA GLU A 51 -20.26 -20.88 -6.74
C GLU A 51 -21.35 -20.97 -7.83
N TYR A 52 -21.78 -22.17 -8.18
CA TYR A 52 -22.79 -22.40 -9.24
C TYR A 52 -24.22 -22.49 -8.70
N GLU A 53 -24.43 -22.24 -7.41
CA GLU A 53 -25.76 -22.21 -6.82
C GLU A 53 -26.44 -20.86 -7.03
N SER A 54 -27.75 -20.84 -6.90
CA SER A 54 -28.58 -19.64 -6.81
C SER A 54 -29.22 -19.55 -5.43
N ILE A 55 -29.61 -18.34 -5.03
CA ILE A 55 -30.30 -18.11 -3.76
C ILE A 55 -31.72 -17.67 -4.08
N GLU A 56 -32.71 -18.46 -3.64
CA GLU A 56 -34.09 -18.06 -3.78
C GLU A 56 -34.35 -16.70 -3.09
N GLY A 57 -34.93 -15.76 -3.83
CA GLY A 57 -35.17 -14.41 -3.34
C GLY A 57 -34.05 -13.40 -3.61
N ILE A 58 -33.05 -13.75 -4.42
CA ILE A 58 -32.03 -12.86 -4.96
C ILE A 58 -32.05 -12.96 -6.48
N TYR A 59 -31.85 -11.82 -7.17
CA TYR A 59 -31.85 -11.80 -8.64
C TYR A 59 -30.54 -12.32 -9.23
N GLU A 60 -29.40 -12.04 -8.57
CA GLU A 60 -28.08 -12.41 -9.04
C GLU A 60 -27.70 -13.82 -8.61
N ASP A 61 -27.09 -14.58 -9.51
CA ASP A 61 -26.43 -15.85 -9.21
C ASP A 61 -25.17 -15.61 -8.38
N ILE A 62 -24.70 -16.64 -7.68
CA ILE A 62 -23.50 -16.54 -6.82
C ILE A 62 -22.29 -16.07 -7.62
N ASN A 63 -22.10 -16.51 -8.87
CA ASN A 63 -21.01 -16.04 -9.72
C ASN A 63 -21.08 -14.53 -9.96
N ASN A 64 -22.27 -13.98 -10.25
CA ASN A 64 -22.46 -12.55 -10.42
C ASN A 64 -22.18 -11.78 -9.12
N ILE A 65 -22.63 -12.32 -7.97
CA ILE A 65 -22.33 -11.76 -6.64
C ILE A 65 -20.82 -11.75 -6.39
N ILE A 66 -20.09 -12.81 -6.73
CA ILE A 66 -18.62 -12.88 -6.62
C ILE A 66 -17.95 -11.81 -7.48
N LEU A 67 -18.38 -11.65 -8.74
CA LEU A 67 -17.87 -10.62 -9.65
C LEU A 67 -18.11 -9.20 -9.12
N ASN A 68 -19.26 -8.97 -8.51
CA ASN A 68 -19.57 -7.70 -7.85
C ASN A 68 -18.69 -7.47 -6.61
N ILE A 69 -18.49 -8.50 -5.79
CA ILE A 69 -17.65 -8.44 -4.59
C ILE A 69 -16.18 -8.16 -4.95
N LYS A 70 -15.66 -8.68 -6.06
CA LYS A 70 -14.29 -8.39 -6.56
C LYS A 70 -14.07 -6.91 -6.80
N GLN A 71 -15.10 -6.15 -7.13
CA GLN A 71 -15.01 -4.72 -7.45
C GLN A 71 -15.04 -3.82 -6.19
N ILE A 72 -15.26 -4.37 -5.00
CA ILE A 72 -15.29 -3.61 -3.75
C ILE A 72 -13.90 -3.10 -3.39
N ILE A 73 -13.78 -1.79 -3.25
CA ILE A 73 -12.52 -1.12 -2.94
C ILE A 73 -12.41 -0.84 -1.45
N LEU A 74 -11.52 -1.58 -0.79
CA LEU A 74 -11.29 -1.50 0.65
C LEU A 74 -10.15 -0.55 0.98
N LYS A 75 -10.43 0.45 1.80
CA LYS A 75 -9.42 1.35 2.39
C LYS A 75 -9.43 1.20 3.90
N ILE A 76 -8.26 1.20 4.49
CA ILE A 76 -8.10 1.06 5.92
C ILE A 76 -8.15 2.43 6.61
N TYR A 77 -8.84 2.53 7.76
CA TYR A 77 -8.91 3.76 8.53
C TYR A 77 -7.57 4.10 9.18
N ASN A 78 -6.94 3.14 9.85
CA ASN A 78 -5.71 3.38 10.60
C ASN A 78 -4.66 2.30 10.34
N ILE A 79 -3.52 2.69 9.73
CA ILE A 79 -2.48 1.75 9.28
C ILE A 79 -1.59 1.28 10.45
N LYS A 80 -1.57 2.00 11.60
CA LYS A 80 -0.57 1.78 12.65
C LYS A 80 -0.68 0.44 13.38
N ASN A 81 -1.90 -0.12 13.50
CA ASN A 81 -2.17 -1.29 14.34
C ASN A 81 -2.54 -2.56 13.55
N ILE A 82 -2.13 -2.66 12.27
CA ILE A 82 -2.58 -3.73 11.40
C ILE A 82 -1.53 -4.80 11.20
N ASN A 83 -1.90 -6.02 11.57
CA ASN A 83 -1.12 -7.19 11.24
C ASN A 83 -1.38 -7.61 9.78
N LYS A 84 -0.41 -7.33 8.90
CA LYS A 84 -0.50 -7.61 7.46
C LYS A 84 -0.52 -9.09 7.10
N LYS A 85 -0.21 -9.96 8.05
CA LYS A 85 -0.25 -11.43 7.90
C LYS A 85 -1.54 -12.05 8.42
N LYS A 86 -2.47 -11.23 8.95
CA LYS A 86 -3.75 -11.69 9.51
C LYS A 86 -4.86 -11.62 8.47
N ILE A 87 -5.78 -12.56 8.52
CA ILE A 87 -7.06 -12.51 7.80
C ILE A 87 -8.04 -11.72 8.65
N TYR A 88 -8.71 -10.76 8.03
CA TYR A 88 -9.78 -9.98 8.65
C TYR A 88 -11.12 -10.53 8.19
N ILE A 89 -12.03 -10.76 9.13
CA ILE A 89 -13.34 -11.30 8.84
C ILE A 89 -14.39 -10.27 9.19
N ILE A 90 -15.23 -9.93 8.20
CA ILE A 90 -16.42 -9.10 8.41
C ILE A 90 -17.64 -10.00 8.28
N LYS A 91 -18.48 -10.03 9.32
CA LYS A 91 -19.73 -10.76 9.34
C LYS A 91 -20.86 -9.78 9.07
N VAL A 92 -21.55 -9.92 7.97
CA VAL A 92 -22.67 -9.07 7.55
C VAL A 92 -23.95 -9.88 7.63
N LYS A 93 -24.92 -9.34 8.35
CA LYS A 93 -26.26 -9.90 8.44
C LYS A 93 -27.25 -8.93 7.80
N LEU A 94 -27.95 -9.36 6.79
CA LEU A 94 -28.92 -8.58 6.05
C LEU A 94 -30.32 -9.13 6.30
N LYS A 95 -31.28 -8.23 6.51
CA LYS A 95 -32.68 -8.56 6.69
C LYS A 95 -33.54 -7.45 6.09
N ASN A 96 -34.56 -7.80 5.34
CA ASN A 96 -35.55 -6.89 4.79
C ASN A 96 -34.95 -5.70 4.01
N LYS A 97 -34.08 -5.98 3.06
CA LYS A 97 -33.46 -4.99 2.18
C LYS A 97 -33.94 -5.17 0.74
N LYS A 98 -34.07 -4.09 -0.02
CA LYS A 98 -34.28 -4.15 -1.48
C LYS A 98 -32.94 -4.40 -2.19
N GLN A 99 -31.87 -3.74 -1.71
CA GLN A 99 -30.53 -3.81 -2.31
C GLN A 99 -29.46 -3.92 -1.23
N PHE A 100 -28.39 -4.64 -1.54
CA PHE A 100 -27.19 -4.67 -0.73
C PHE A 100 -26.07 -3.89 -1.43
N LEU A 101 -25.78 -2.72 -0.90
CA LEU A 101 -24.73 -1.83 -1.38
C LEU A 101 -23.41 -2.13 -0.67
N ALA A 102 -22.28 -1.90 -1.35
CA ALA A 102 -20.95 -2.05 -0.78
C ALA A 102 -20.77 -1.21 0.50
N GLY A 103 -21.33 0.00 0.52
CA GLY A 103 -21.31 0.87 1.71
C GLY A 103 -21.97 0.29 2.97
N HIS A 104 -22.89 -0.63 2.83
CA HIS A 104 -23.50 -1.30 3.99
C HIS A 104 -22.50 -2.14 4.79
N ILE A 105 -21.41 -2.64 4.16
CA ILE A 105 -20.35 -3.39 4.82
C ILE A 105 -19.64 -2.55 5.89
N GLU A 106 -19.53 -1.22 5.70
CA GLU A 106 -18.89 -0.33 6.68
C GLU A 106 -19.54 -0.40 8.06
N LYS A 107 -20.85 -0.63 8.15
CA LYS A 107 -21.60 -0.73 9.42
C LYS A 107 -21.13 -1.92 10.28
N PHE A 108 -20.51 -2.92 9.67
CA PHE A 108 -20.06 -4.15 10.33
C PHE A 108 -18.55 -4.18 10.60
N THR A 109 -17.83 -3.09 10.32
CA THR A 109 -16.39 -3.00 10.56
C THR A 109 -15.94 -1.61 10.98
N LYS A 110 -15.06 -1.55 11.98
CA LYS A 110 -14.36 -0.32 12.39
C LYS A 110 -12.98 -0.19 11.73
N ILE A 111 -12.57 -1.16 10.94
CA ILE A 111 -11.21 -1.26 10.38
C ILE A 111 -11.17 -0.74 8.95
N PHE A 112 -12.18 -1.06 8.14
CA PHE A 112 -12.22 -0.77 6.71
C PHE A 112 -13.26 0.28 6.36
N LYS A 113 -12.88 1.18 5.46
CA LYS A 113 -13.75 2.12 4.75
C LYS A 113 -13.94 1.60 3.33
N ILE A 114 -15.16 1.66 2.81
CA ILE A 114 -15.46 1.34 1.41
C ILE A 114 -15.38 2.63 0.59
N ILE A 115 -14.65 2.59 -0.53
CA ILE A 115 -14.51 3.77 -1.40
C ILE A 115 -15.71 3.93 -2.34
N ASN A 116 -16.14 2.83 -2.96
CA ASN A 116 -17.28 2.78 -3.88
C ASN A 116 -18.56 2.35 -3.16
N LYS A 117 -19.09 3.23 -2.29
CA LYS A 117 -20.20 2.92 -1.37
C LYS A 117 -21.50 2.56 -2.08
N ASP A 118 -21.79 3.22 -3.19
CA ASP A 118 -23.05 3.10 -3.94
C ASP A 118 -23.05 1.91 -4.90
N PHE A 119 -21.98 1.13 -4.92
CA PHE A 119 -21.87 -0.04 -5.78
C PHE A 119 -22.80 -1.15 -5.27
N VAL A 120 -23.70 -1.62 -6.15
CA VAL A 120 -24.66 -2.68 -5.86
C VAL A 120 -23.96 -4.03 -5.90
N ILE A 121 -24.10 -4.82 -4.83
CA ILE A 121 -23.54 -6.18 -4.73
C ILE A 121 -24.60 -7.19 -5.18
N LEU A 122 -25.83 -7.06 -4.67
CA LEU A 122 -26.95 -7.89 -5.04
C LEU A 122 -28.29 -7.18 -4.80
N ASN A 123 -29.32 -7.64 -5.49
CA ASN A 123 -30.70 -7.18 -5.40
C ASN A 123 -31.60 -8.30 -4.83
N PHE A 124 -32.52 -7.93 -3.93
CA PHE A 124 -33.47 -8.87 -3.36
C PHE A 124 -34.78 -8.83 -4.13
N SER A 125 -35.32 -10.00 -4.50
CA SER A 125 -36.66 -10.15 -5.07
C SER A 125 -37.71 -10.43 -4.01
N LYS A 126 -37.30 -11.06 -2.88
CA LYS A 126 -38.14 -11.37 -1.73
C LYS A 126 -37.49 -10.89 -0.42
N ASN A 127 -38.28 -10.75 0.64
CA ASN A 127 -37.76 -10.43 1.96
C ASN A 127 -37.12 -11.66 2.61
N ILE A 128 -35.83 -11.81 2.42
CA ILE A 128 -35.04 -12.91 2.98
C ILE A 128 -33.99 -12.42 3.98
N LYS A 129 -33.52 -13.33 4.83
CA LYS A 129 -32.36 -13.12 5.70
C LYS A 129 -31.16 -13.82 5.10
N ILE A 130 -30.07 -13.10 4.96
CA ILE A 130 -28.81 -13.64 4.45
C ILE A 130 -27.64 -13.24 5.35
N ASP A 131 -26.78 -14.19 5.66
CA ASP A 131 -25.55 -14.00 6.41
C ASP A 131 -24.36 -14.23 5.50
N ILE A 132 -23.52 -13.21 5.33
CA ILE A 132 -22.32 -13.26 4.50
C ILE A 132 -21.10 -12.99 5.36
N LYS A 133 -20.07 -13.83 5.28
CA LYS A 133 -18.76 -13.62 5.90
C LYS A 133 -17.75 -13.29 4.81
N PHE A 134 -17.16 -12.11 4.89
CA PHE A 134 -16.10 -11.64 3.99
C PHE A 134 -14.74 -11.89 4.63
N PHE A 135 -13.84 -12.56 3.91
CA PHE A 135 -12.47 -12.81 4.33
C PHE A 135 -11.54 -11.87 3.55
N ILE A 136 -10.89 -10.97 4.25
CA ILE A 136 -10.06 -9.91 3.67
C ILE A 136 -8.61 -10.19 4.00
N THR A 137 -7.76 -10.15 2.97
CA THR A 137 -6.32 -10.35 3.09
C THR A 137 -5.55 -9.17 2.50
N TYR A 138 -4.26 -9.08 2.83
CA TYR A 138 -3.34 -8.05 2.37
C TYR A 138 -2.23 -8.65 1.55
N ASN A 139 -2.16 -8.31 0.26
CA ASN A 139 -1.14 -8.83 -0.64
C ASN A 139 -0.82 -7.81 -1.76
N LYS A 140 -0.14 -8.24 -2.82
CA LYS A 140 0.26 -7.46 -3.99
C LYS A 140 -0.28 -8.09 -5.28
N GLY A 141 -0.48 -7.26 -6.30
CA GLY A 141 -0.86 -7.70 -7.64
C GLY A 141 -2.22 -8.38 -7.71
N TYR A 142 -2.33 -9.37 -8.58
CA TYR A 142 -3.46 -10.28 -8.74
C TYR A 142 -3.07 -11.66 -8.22
N ILE A 143 -3.97 -12.30 -7.49
CA ILE A 143 -3.76 -13.68 -7.00
C ILE A 143 -5.02 -14.47 -7.32
N PRO A 144 -4.90 -15.55 -8.10
CA PRO A 144 -5.99 -16.49 -8.35
C PRO A 144 -6.50 -17.10 -7.05
N SER A 145 -7.75 -17.51 -7.04
CA SER A 145 -8.43 -18.10 -5.87
C SER A 145 -7.67 -19.31 -5.28
N ASN A 146 -7.11 -20.16 -6.13
CA ASN A 146 -6.40 -21.39 -5.74
C ASN A 146 -5.01 -21.10 -5.14
N GLU A 147 -4.38 -19.99 -5.51
CA GLU A 147 -3.02 -19.63 -5.08
C GLU A 147 -2.98 -18.80 -3.79
N ASN A 148 -4.10 -18.50 -3.18
CA ASN A 148 -4.13 -17.68 -1.98
C ASN A 148 -3.70 -18.48 -0.73
N ILE A 149 -2.38 -18.52 -0.49
CA ILE A 149 -1.74 -19.29 0.59
C ILE A 149 -2.35 -18.97 1.96
N LEU A 150 -2.68 -17.71 2.23
CA LEU A 150 -3.25 -17.33 3.54
C LEU A 150 -4.64 -17.95 3.73
N ILE A 151 -5.49 -17.89 2.71
CA ILE A 151 -6.84 -18.45 2.75
C ILE A 151 -6.77 -19.99 2.83
N ASN A 152 -5.93 -20.62 2.01
CA ASN A 152 -5.78 -22.06 2.01
C ASN A 152 -5.32 -22.59 3.38
N LYS A 153 -4.31 -21.97 4.00
CA LYS A 153 -3.86 -22.31 5.35
C LYS A 153 -4.94 -22.08 6.42
N TYR A 154 -5.71 -21.02 6.28
CA TYR A 154 -6.77 -20.68 7.23
C TYR A 154 -7.93 -21.68 7.13
N GLU A 155 -8.36 -22.02 5.92
CA GLU A 155 -9.39 -23.02 5.63
C GLU A 155 -9.02 -24.37 6.24
N TYR A 156 -7.80 -24.85 5.97
CA TYR A 156 -7.27 -26.10 6.51
C TYR A 156 -7.23 -26.10 8.04
N LYS A 157 -6.62 -25.08 8.65
CA LYS A 157 -6.46 -24.98 10.10
C LYS A 157 -7.79 -24.88 10.84
N LYS A 158 -8.80 -24.21 10.28
CA LYS A 158 -10.11 -23.99 10.91
C LYS A 158 -11.16 -24.99 10.47
N LYS A 159 -10.82 -25.90 9.55
CA LYS A 159 -11.74 -26.90 8.96
C LYS A 159 -13.06 -26.26 8.49
N ILE A 160 -12.95 -25.11 7.80
CA ILE A 160 -14.12 -24.37 7.33
C ILE A 160 -14.67 -25.08 6.09
N LYS A 161 -15.87 -25.61 6.20
CA LYS A 161 -16.61 -26.14 5.05
C LYS A 161 -17.29 -25.01 4.28
N ASN A 162 -17.46 -25.18 2.96
CA ASN A 162 -18.21 -24.28 2.08
C ASN A 162 -17.64 -22.84 2.05
N LEU A 163 -16.32 -22.72 1.90
CA LEU A 163 -15.64 -21.46 1.69
C LEU A 163 -15.46 -21.22 0.19
N ILE A 164 -16.09 -20.19 -0.34
CA ILE A 164 -15.96 -19.81 -1.75
C ILE A 164 -14.77 -18.87 -1.87
N LYS A 165 -13.72 -19.30 -2.57
CA LYS A 165 -12.50 -18.54 -2.80
C LYS A 165 -12.69 -17.60 -3.99
N ILE A 166 -12.14 -16.39 -3.89
CA ILE A 166 -12.30 -15.34 -4.91
C ILE A 166 -10.92 -14.93 -5.40
N ASP A 167 -10.78 -14.82 -6.73
CA ASP A 167 -9.61 -14.16 -7.32
C ASP A 167 -9.50 -12.73 -6.85
N SER A 168 -8.34 -12.36 -6.36
CA SER A 168 -8.18 -11.12 -5.61
C SER A 168 -7.28 -10.13 -6.30
N ILE A 169 -7.77 -8.91 -6.53
CA ILE A 169 -7.02 -7.78 -7.07
C ILE A 169 -6.58 -6.90 -5.92
N TYR A 170 -5.31 -7.02 -5.51
CA TYR A 170 -4.76 -6.28 -4.37
C TYR A 170 -4.18 -4.93 -4.75
N THR A 171 -3.83 -4.74 -6.04
CA THR A 171 -3.17 -3.51 -6.47
C THR A 171 -4.10 -2.30 -6.35
N PRO A 172 -3.65 -1.21 -5.70
CA PRO A 172 -4.41 0.04 -5.67
C PRO A 172 -4.23 0.86 -6.95
N ILE A 173 -3.44 0.41 -7.89
CA ILE A 173 -3.13 1.12 -9.13
C ILE A 173 -4.00 0.56 -10.25
N LYS A 174 -4.80 1.44 -10.88
CA LYS A 174 -5.63 1.08 -12.03
C LYS A 174 -4.86 1.17 -13.35
N ASN A 175 -4.10 2.26 -13.52
CA ASN A 175 -3.32 2.47 -14.75
C ASN A 175 -2.10 3.35 -14.48
N VAL A 176 -1.03 3.12 -15.24
CA VAL A 176 0.18 3.94 -15.22
C VAL A 176 0.67 4.13 -16.65
N ASN A 177 0.67 5.38 -17.09
CA ASN A 177 1.23 5.78 -18.38
C ASN A 177 2.36 6.77 -18.14
N TYR A 178 3.39 6.71 -18.97
CA TYR A 178 4.45 7.72 -18.98
C TYR A 178 4.81 8.11 -20.40
N TYR A 179 5.31 9.34 -20.54
CA TYR A 179 5.91 9.85 -21.77
C TYR A 179 7.05 10.80 -21.44
N ILE A 180 7.92 11.03 -22.42
CA ILE A 180 9.11 11.82 -22.28
C ILE A 180 9.05 12.99 -23.23
N LYS A 181 9.36 14.18 -22.72
CA LYS A 181 9.62 15.37 -23.55
C LYS A 181 11.11 15.69 -23.52
N LYS A 182 11.72 15.73 -24.70
CA LYS A 182 13.14 16.09 -24.85
C LYS A 182 13.28 17.60 -24.90
N ASN A 183 14.25 18.14 -24.19
CA ASN A 183 14.66 19.54 -24.21
C ASN A 183 16.19 19.57 -24.39
N ASN A 184 16.66 19.84 -25.61
CA ASN A 184 18.08 19.81 -25.96
C ASN A 184 18.78 18.53 -25.42
N ASN A 185 19.72 18.66 -24.47
CA ASN A 185 20.46 17.54 -23.89
C ASN A 185 19.82 16.94 -22.63
N LYS A 186 18.58 17.34 -22.27
CA LYS A 186 17.87 16.86 -21.07
C LYS A 186 16.49 16.35 -21.44
N GLU A 187 15.97 15.50 -20.56
CA GLU A 187 14.64 14.90 -20.69
C GLU A 187 13.78 15.25 -19.50
N ASN A 188 12.48 15.44 -19.76
CA ASN A 188 11.48 15.56 -18.71
C ASN A 188 10.57 14.33 -18.79
N LEU A 189 10.50 13.54 -17.73
CA LEU A 189 9.65 12.37 -17.61
C LEU A 189 8.31 12.76 -16.97
N PHE A 190 7.24 12.49 -17.70
CA PHE A 190 5.86 12.69 -17.25
C PHE A 190 5.25 11.34 -16.92
N ILE A 191 4.81 11.15 -15.69
CA ILE A 191 4.15 9.91 -15.24
C ILE A 191 2.73 10.24 -14.83
N ASN A 192 1.76 9.56 -15.44
CA ASN A 192 0.35 9.64 -15.06
C ASN A 192 -0.03 8.37 -14.30
N ILE A 193 -0.47 8.51 -13.05
CA ILE A 193 -0.81 7.40 -12.16
C ILE A 193 -2.28 7.49 -11.78
N ILE A 194 -3.09 6.53 -12.24
CA ILE A 194 -4.49 6.40 -11.88
C ILE A 194 -4.63 5.35 -10.79
N THR A 195 -5.16 5.75 -9.64
CA THR A 195 -5.37 4.88 -8.48
C THR A 195 -6.87 4.63 -8.24
N ASN A 196 -7.16 3.67 -7.40
CA ASN A 196 -8.52 3.39 -6.92
C ASN A 196 -8.91 4.23 -5.68
N ASN A 197 -8.27 5.36 -5.43
CA ASN A 197 -8.47 6.29 -4.32
C ASN A 197 -8.14 5.73 -2.91
N THR A 198 -7.66 4.51 -2.78
CA THR A 198 -7.14 4.01 -1.51
C THR A 198 -5.78 4.59 -1.17
N LEU A 199 -5.00 4.93 -2.20
CA LEU A 199 -3.66 5.49 -2.11
C LEU A 199 -3.54 6.68 -3.07
N SER A 200 -2.97 7.80 -2.61
CA SER A 200 -2.71 8.94 -3.51
C SER A 200 -1.56 8.61 -4.49
N PRO A 201 -1.59 9.17 -5.73
CA PRO A 201 -0.55 8.94 -6.74
C PRO A 201 0.87 9.20 -6.23
N LEU A 202 1.06 10.28 -5.46
CA LEU A 202 2.34 10.60 -4.83
C LEU A 202 2.83 9.54 -3.86
N LYS A 203 1.93 9.05 -3.00
CA LYS A 203 2.28 7.98 -2.06
C LYS A 203 2.58 6.67 -2.80
N ALA A 204 1.91 6.43 -3.94
CA ALA A 204 2.19 5.28 -4.79
C ALA A 204 3.59 5.39 -5.40
N LEU A 205 3.92 6.55 -6.00
CA LEU A 205 5.26 6.80 -6.55
C LEU A 205 6.34 6.66 -5.48
N TYR A 206 6.16 7.29 -4.32
CA TYR A 206 7.11 7.16 -3.21
C TYR A 206 7.35 5.70 -2.80
N LYS A 207 6.26 4.90 -2.67
CA LYS A 207 6.40 3.48 -2.33
C LYS A 207 7.13 2.70 -3.42
N SER A 208 6.84 2.96 -4.71
CA SER A 208 7.53 2.29 -5.83
C SER A 208 9.01 2.62 -5.86
N THR A 209 9.38 3.87 -5.64
CA THR A 209 10.79 4.29 -5.54
C THR A 209 11.51 3.61 -4.39
N CYS A 210 10.88 3.49 -3.21
CA CYS A 210 11.44 2.76 -2.07
C CYS A 210 11.67 1.26 -2.38
N ILE A 211 10.77 0.64 -3.15
CA ILE A 211 10.91 -0.76 -3.56
C ILE A 211 12.09 -0.91 -4.53
N LEU A 212 12.22 -0.02 -5.53
CA LEU A 212 13.37 -0.03 -6.45
C LEU A 212 14.70 0.14 -5.72
N LEU A 213 14.77 1.10 -4.81
CA LEU A 213 15.96 1.32 -3.99
C LEU A 213 16.33 0.09 -3.16
N TYR A 214 15.34 -0.61 -2.62
CA TYR A 214 15.57 -1.87 -1.89
C TYR A 214 16.21 -2.94 -2.78
N TYR A 215 15.71 -3.13 -4.00
CA TYR A 215 16.30 -4.11 -4.93
C TYR A 215 17.70 -3.72 -5.37
N TYR A 216 17.94 -2.47 -5.72
CA TYR A 216 19.27 -1.99 -6.10
C TYR A 216 20.27 -2.11 -4.96
N ASN A 217 19.87 -1.80 -3.73
CA ASN A 217 20.74 -1.98 -2.57
C ASN A 217 21.07 -3.44 -2.29
N ASN A 218 20.15 -4.37 -2.53
CA ASN A 218 20.44 -5.80 -2.41
C ASN A 218 21.50 -6.21 -3.43
N ILE A 219 21.38 -5.77 -4.68
CA ILE A 219 22.40 -6.03 -5.73
C ILE A 219 23.75 -5.46 -5.30
N ILE A 220 23.80 -4.20 -4.87
CA ILE A 220 25.04 -3.57 -4.40
C ILE A 220 25.66 -4.35 -3.23
N ASN A 221 24.86 -4.82 -2.30
CA ASN A 221 25.35 -5.56 -1.13
C ASN A 221 25.88 -6.96 -1.48
N THR A 222 25.38 -7.60 -2.56
CA THR A 222 25.96 -8.88 -3.04
C THR A 222 27.38 -8.71 -3.59
N TYR A 223 27.65 -7.58 -4.24
CA TYR A 223 29.01 -7.23 -4.69
C TYR A 223 29.95 -6.85 -3.55
N LYS A 224 29.44 -6.14 -2.51
CA LYS A 224 30.25 -5.73 -1.35
C LYS A 224 30.79 -6.88 -0.52
N LYS A 225 30.06 -7.99 -0.42
CA LYS A 225 30.55 -9.19 0.26
C LYS A 225 31.76 -9.83 -0.44
N LYS A 226 32.06 -9.43 -1.68
CA LYS A 226 33.18 -9.98 -2.48
C LYS A 226 34.41 -9.05 -2.60
N LYS A 227 34.31 -7.76 -2.27
CA LYS A 227 35.44 -6.80 -2.31
C LYS A 227 35.16 -5.60 -1.37
N ASP A 228 36.20 -5.12 -0.68
CA ASP A 228 36.20 -3.93 0.19
C ASP A 228 35.99 -2.61 -0.56
N ILE A 229 34.80 -2.43 -1.14
CA ILE A 229 34.42 -1.16 -1.72
C ILE A 229 33.58 -0.43 -0.66
N LYS A 230 34.16 0.61 -0.04
CA LYS A 230 33.45 1.63 0.78
C LYS A 230 32.44 2.39 -0.07
N ILE A 231 31.29 1.80 -0.40
CA ILE A 231 30.16 2.52 -0.96
C ILE A 231 29.24 2.88 0.23
N LEU A 232 28.84 4.14 0.28
CA LEU A 232 27.94 4.69 1.30
C LEU A 232 26.77 3.73 1.57
N LYS A 233 26.70 3.17 2.79
CA LYS A 233 25.51 2.49 3.30
C LYS A 233 24.37 3.51 3.39
N ILE A 234 23.52 3.54 2.38
CA ILE A 234 22.24 4.25 2.50
C ILE A 234 21.35 3.35 3.37
N ASP A 235 21.31 3.66 4.64
CA ASP A 235 20.53 2.89 5.61
C ASP A 235 19.04 3.19 5.38
N PHE A 236 18.23 2.20 4.97
CA PHE A 236 16.78 2.33 4.75
C PHE A 236 16.02 2.82 6.00
N LYS A 237 16.58 2.65 7.18
CA LYS A 237 16.09 3.33 8.38
C LYS A 237 16.11 4.86 8.25
N TYR A 238 17.02 5.43 7.48
CA TYR A 238 17.10 6.87 7.20
C TYR A 238 15.88 7.40 6.43
N PHE A 239 15.32 6.64 5.50
CA PHE A 239 14.13 7.07 4.74
C PHE A 239 12.86 7.20 5.59
N LYS A 240 12.74 6.44 6.68
CA LYS A 240 11.65 6.61 7.66
C LYS A 240 11.76 7.95 8.39
N TYR A 241 12.95 8.55 8.39
CA TYR A 241 13.30 9.81 9.07
C TYR A 241 13.30 11.03 8.16
N LEU A 242 13.51 10.89 6.84
CA LEU A 242 13.43 11.99 5.88
C LEU A 242 12.08 12.70 5.89
N LYS A 243 11.01 12.03 6.30
CA LYS A 243 9.70 12.68 6.51
C LYS A 243 9.71 13.76 7.62
N TYR A 244 10.72 13.75 8.48
CA TYR A 244 10.89 14.70 9.59
C TYR A 244 12.10 15.62 9.41
N PHE A 245 12.98 15.34 8.44
CA PHE A 245 14.22 16.03 8.19
C PHE A 245 14.22 16.77 6.85
N ASN A 246 13.14 17.46 6.53
CA ASN A 246 13.12 18.39 5.39
C ASN A 246 14.06 19.61 5.59
N ASN A 247 15.04 19.50 6.49
CA ASN A 247 15.93 20.58 6.83
C ASN A 247 17.38 20.17 6.53
N GLU A 248 17.89 20.61 5.38
CA GLU A 248 19.26 20.35 4.92
C GLU A 248 20.31 20.76 5.98
N LYS A 249 20.07 21.86 6.70
CA LYS A 249 20.94 22.34 7.76
C LYS A 249 21.11 21.33 8.92
N LEU A 250 20.05 20.61 9.26
CA LEU A 250 20.11 19.58 10.29
C LEU A 250 20.85 18.33 9.80
N LEU A 251 20.68 17.95 8.55
CA LEU A 251 21.40 16.81 7.95
C LEU A 251 22.91 17.07 7.88
N ILE A 252 23.30 18.28 7.50
CA ILE A 252 24.71 18.69 7.47
C ILE A 252 25.28 18.68 8.89
N PHE A 253 24.53 19.18 9.88
CA PHE A 253 24.95 19.18 11.28
C PHE A 253 25.15 17.77 11.85
N LEU A 254 24.22 16.84 11.58
CA LEU A 254 24.34 15.44 12.03
C LEU A 254 25.52 14.72 11.36
N LYS A 255 25.76 14.98 10.06
CA LYS A 255 26.94 14.47 9.33
C LYS A 255 28.25 14.99 9.90
N LYS A 256 28.36 16.29 10.22
CA LYS A 256 29.56 16.87 10.85
C LYS A 256 29.88 16.23 12.21
N ASN A 257 28.86 15.73 12.92
CA ASN A 257 29.05 15.08 14.23
C ASN A 257 29.13 13.55 14.14
N ASN A 258 29.34 12.97 12.97
CA ASN A 258 29.45 11.51 12.74
C ASN A 258 28.28 10.72 13.34
N ILE A 259 27.04 11.18 13.10
CA ILE A 259 25.84 10.54 13.57
C ILE A 259 25.10 9.94 12.38
N ASN A 260 25.21 8.64 12.23
CA ASN A 260 24.67 7.89 11.09
C ASN A 260 23.40 7.10 11.42
N ASN A 261 23.06 6.95 12.71
CA ASN A 261 21.88 6.22 13.14
C ASN A 261 21.30 6.77 14.46
N ILE A 262 20.06 6.30 14.82
CA ILE A 262 19.36 6.75 16.03
C ILE A 262 20.03 6.28 17.31
N LYS A 263 20.66 5.11 17.32
CA LYS A 263 21.35 4.64 18.50
C LYS A 263 22.51 5.56 18.85
N GLU A 264 23.26 6.02 17.84
CA GLU A 264 24.32 7.02 17.99
C GLU A 264 23.75 8.40 18.37
N PHE A 265 22.62 8.80 17.78
CA PHE A 265 21.93 10.03 18.14
C PHE A 265 21.49 10.02 19.62
N LYS A 266 20.89 8.91 20.10
CA LYS A 266 20.50 8.77 21.52
C LYS A 266 21.71 8.85 22.46
N LYS A 267 22.81 8.19 22.12
CA LYS A 267 24.05 8.21 22.93
C LYS A 267 24.69 9.60 22.98
N LYS A 268 24.72 10.31 21.85
CA LYS A 268 25.37 11.62 21.72
C LYS A 268 24.41 12.81 21.96
N TYR A 269 23.13 12.58 22.27
CA TYR A 269 22.12 13.64 22.40
C TYR A 269 22.53 14.74 23.39
N LYS A 270 23.04 14.40 24.58
CA LYS A 270 23.45 15.37 25.61
C LYS A 270 24.60 16.26 25.10
N ILE A 271 25.55 15.69 24.36
CA ILE A 271 26.71 16.39 23.80
C ILE A 271 26.26 17.29 22.66
N LEU A 272 25.39 16.80 21.77
CA LEU A 272 24.83 17.59 20.68
C LEU A 272 24.03 18.78 21.19
N PHE A 273 23.26 18.59 22.25
CA PHE A 273 22.45 19.63 22.84
C PHE A 273 23.31 20.75 23.46
N LYS A 274 24.44 20.40 24.12
CA LYS A 274 25.39 21.40 24.66
C LYS A 274 26.17 22.14 23.60
N ASN A 275 26.54 21.47 22.49
CA ASN A 275 27.40 22.05 21.46
C ASN A 275 26.65 22.84 20.35
N THR A 276 25.31 22.86 20.40
CA THR A 276 24.50 23.51 19.38
C THR A 276 24.13 24.93 19.80
N LYS A 277 24.79 25.95 19.23
CA LYS A 277 24.48 27.38 19.46
C LYS A 277 23.19 27.84 18.75
N ASN A 278 22.67 27.10 17.76
CA ASN A 278 21.54 27.52 16.95
C ASN A 278 20.21 27.08 17.60
N LYS A 279 19.41 28.05 18.08
CA LYS A 279 18.11 27.84 18.74
C LYS A 279 17.11 26.99 17.92
N PHE A 280 17.11 27.12 16.59
CA PHE A 280 16.25 26.37 15.70
C PHE A 280 16.64 24.88 15.61
N LEU A 281 17.93 24.60 15.47
CA LEU A 281 18.47 23.23 15.48
C LEU A 281 18.26 22.57 16.86
N LEU A 282 18.39 23.29 17.95
CA LEU A 282 18.08 22.81 19.30
C LEU A 282 16.63 22.36 19.45
N LYS A 283 15.66 23.15 18.94
CA LYS A 283 14.23 22.76 18.94
C LYS A 283 13.99 21.47 18.16
N LEU A 284 14.63 21.30 17.00
CA LEU A 284 14.52 20.11 16.17
C LEU A 284 15.15 18.87 16.84
N ILE A 285 16.35 19.01 17.38
CA ILE A 285 17.07 17.95 18.11
C ILE A 285 16.25 17.47 19.31
N LYS A 286 15.67 18.40 20.10
CA LYS A 286 14.80 18.08 21.25
C LYS A 286 13.53 17.36 20.81
N LYS A 287 12.88 17.80 19.74
CA LYS A 287 11.66 17.17 19.17
C LYS A 287 11.92 15.74 18.70
N ILE A 288 13.07 15.50 18.10
CA ILE A 288 13.50 14.16 17.65
C ILE A 288 13.79 13.27 18.86
N TYR A 289 14.55 13.75 19.84
CA TYR A 289 14.88 12.96 21.03
C TYR A 289 13.63 12.54 21.79
N LEU A 290 12.70 13.46 22.05
CA LEU A 290 11.44 13.15 22.76
C LEU A 290 10.60 12.11 22.04
N LYS A 291 10.63 12.09 20.71
CA LYS A 291 9.86 11.14 19.90
C LYS A 291 10.45 9.72 19.90
N TYR A 292 11.72 9.59 20.19
CA TYR A 292 12.45 8.30 20.16
C TYR A 292 13.00 7.89 21.52
N LYS A 293 12.62 8.58 22.61
CA LYS A 293 13.00 8.24 23.98
C LYS A 293 12.32 6.94 24.47
N LYS A 294 11.21 6.55 23.80
CA LYS A 294 10.53 5.27 24.05
C LYS A 294 11.21 4.11 23.37
#